data_129e978fddd6cd78454bc83652d16fbb
#
_entry.id   129e978fddd6cd78454bc83652d16fbb
#
_cell.length_a   1.000
_cell.length_b   1.000
_cell.length_c   1.000
_cell.angle_alpha   90.00
_cell.angle_beta   90.00
_cell.angle_gamma   90.00
#
_symmetry.space_group_name_H-M   'P 1'
#
loop_
_entity.id
_entity.type
_entity.pdbx_description
1 polymer ?
#
loop_
_entity_poly.entity_id
_entity_poly.type
_entity_poly.pdbx_seq_one_letter_code
_entity_poly.pdbx_strand_id
1 'polypeptide(L)'
;ARVIQALQKHSGGKYIFRFPLEVVDEYGKLKYKNPPFKTDLTSGYEFLLDKLSGRISSAACEYVFSRTVWEQTGGFIKFPLAWCTDDATWAKFAEFTGGIISLPGNPVSWRNAEGENISNSTHFNKEKISATILFIEWVGINYHSHLNEKKFKKAIKCYIYKFLQHSLKNNFSIHDLLHLCNALRKLTPNVSLQVLIHHIWKKIISKK
;
A
#
# COMPACT_ATOMS: atom_id res chain seq x y z
N ALA A 1 -5.59 9.36 -25.59
CA ALA A 1 -6.71 10.33 -25.60
C ALA A 1 -7.07 10.82 -24.20
N ARG A 2 -7.45 9.96 -23.22
CA ARG A 2 -7.93 10.36 -21.88
C ARG A 2 -6.93 11.21 -21.07
N VAL A 3 -5.65 10.85 -21.08
CA VAL A 3 -4.61 11.62 -20.38
C VAL A 3 -4.51 13.02 -20.98
N ILE A 4 -4.54 13.15 -22.29
CA ILE A 4 -4.47 14.46 -22.98
C ILE A 4 -5.67 15.33 -22.58
N GLN A 5 -6.88 14.78 -22.58
CA GLN A 5 -8.08 15.49 -22.14
C GLN A 5 -8.00 15.91 -20.67
N ALA A 6 -7.45 15.05 -19.79
CA ALA A 6 -7.24 15.39 -18.39
C ALA A 6 -6.19 16.50 -18.24
N LEU A 7 -5.09 16.45 -18.99
CA LEU A 7 -4.06 17.49 -18.99
C LEU A 7 -4.59 18.87 -19.39
N GLN A 8 -5.51 18.93 -20.34
CA GLN A 8 -6.15 20.19 -20.75
C GLN A 8 -6.97 20.84 -19.62
N LYS A 9 -7.54 20.01 -18.73
CA LYS A 9 -8.30 20.46 -17.56
C LYS A 9 -7.40 20.78 -16.35
N HIS A 10 -6.20 20.21 -16.29
CA HIS A 10 -5.28 20.31 -15.16
C HIS A 10 -3.93 20.89 -15.60
N SER A 11 -3.94 22.12 -16.13
CA SER A 11 -2.80 22.80 -16.77
C SER A 11 -1.63 23.18 -15.85
N GLY A 12 -1.73 22.93 -14.53
CA GLY A 12 -0.71 23.34 -13.54
C GLY A 12 0.58 22.51 -13.52
N GLY A 13 0.75 21.53 -14.42
CA GLY A 13 1.98 20.72 -14.52
C GLY A 13 2.27 19.76 -13.37
N LYS A 14 1.47 19.78 -12.31
CA LYS A 14 1.59 18.89 -11.14
C LYS A 14 0.34 18.05 -11.00
N TYR A 15 0.44 16.77 -11.38
CA TYR A 15 -0.71 15.87 -11.32
C TYR A 15 -0.27 14.43 -11.10
N ILE A 16 -1.17 13.65 -10.49
CA ILE A 16 -1.20 12.21 -10.51
C ILE A 16 -2.61 11.75 -10.88
N PHE A 17 -2.71 10.95 -11.94
CA PHE A 17 -3.95 10.36 -12.44
C PHE A 17 -3.97 8.87 -12.11
N ARG A 18 -5.16 8.35 -11.80
CA ARG A 18 -5.42 6.93 -11.66
C ARG A 18 -6.46 6.47 -12.65
N PHE A 19 -6.17 5.38 -13.38
CA PHE A 19 -7.13 4.66 -14.21
C PHE A 19 -7.85 3.58 -13.38
N PRO A 20 -9.06 3.17 -13.78
CA PRO A 20 -9.64 1.93 -13.27
C PRO A 20 -8.71 0.76 -13.53
N LEU A 21 -8.66 -0.18 -12.60
CA LEU A 21 -7.82 -1.38 -12.69
C LEU A 21 -8.69 -2.63 -12.67
N GLU A 22 -8.42 -3.55 -13.56
CA GLU A 22 -8.89 -4.93 -13.47
C GLU A 22 -7.70 -5.88 -13.43
N VAL A 23 -7.89 -6.99 -12.74
CA VAL A 23 -6.88 -8.05 -12.62
C VAL A 23 -7.34 -9.23 -13.44
N VAL A 24 -6.48 -9.68 -14.35
CA VAL A 24 -6.71 -10.84 -15.21
C VAL A 24 -5.70 -11.94 -14.91
N ASP A 25 -6.03 -13.18 -15.21
CA ASP A 25 -5.10 -14.31 -15.15
C ASP A 25 -4.12 -14.31 -16.34
N GLU A 26 -3.29 -15.34 -16.45
CA GLU A 26 -2.32 -15.51 -17.53
C GLU A 26 -2.97 -15.64 -18.92
N TYR A 27 -4.23 -16.06 -18.99
CA TYR A 27 -5.02 -16.20 -20.23
C TYR A 27 -5.85 -14.96 -20.56
N GLY A 28 -5.80 -13.91 -19.73
CA GLY A 28 -6.58 -12.68 -19.91
C GLY A 28 -8.00 -12.75 -19.36
N LYS A 29 -8.38 -13.82 -18.64
CA LYS A 29 -9.68 -13.94 -17.99
C LYS A 29 -9.74 -13.06 -16.73
N LEU A 30 -10.82 -12.31 -16.60
CA LEU A 30 -11.04 -11.41 -15.44
C LEU A 30 -11.09 -12.19 -14.12
N LYS A 31 -10.18 -11.87 -13.21
CA LYS A 31 -10.21 -12.33 -11.80
C LYS A 31 -11.07 -11.41 -10.93
N TYR A 32 -10.80 -10.11 -10.96
CA TYR A 32 -11.60 -9.11 -10.25
C TYR A 32 -11.34 -7.69 -10.79
N LYS A 33 -12.25 -6.77 -10.45
CA LYS A 33 -12.07 -5.33 -10.69
C LYS A 33 -11.72 -4.64 -9.38
N ASN A 34 -10.71 -3.77 -9.43
CA ASN A 34 -10.34 -2.97 -8.28
C ASN A 34 -11.44 -1.92 -8.02
N PRO A 35 -11.92 -1.76 -6.78
CA PRO A 35 -12.90 -0.75 -6.46
C PRO A 35 -12.41 0.66 -6.84
N PRO A 36 -13.29 1.53 -7.34
CA PRO A 36 -12.95 2.93 -7.58
C PRO A 36 -12.66 3.65 -6.26
N PHE A 37 -12.00 4.80 -6.35
CA PHE A 37 -11.99 5.75 -5.23
C PHE A 37 -13.41 6.25 -4.93
N LYS A 38 -13.60 6.76 -3.72
CA LYS A 38 -14.91 7.30 -3.30
C LYS A 38 -15.21 8.65 -3.94
N THR A 39 -14.18 9.36 -4.36
CA THR A 39 -14.23 10.71 -4.92
C THR A 39 -13.34 10.79 -6.16
N ASP A 40 -13.63 11.74 -7.04
CA ASP A 40 -12.84 11.99 -8.25
C ASP A 40 -11.46 12.54 -7.93
N LEU A 41 -11.31 13.25 -6.80
CA LEU A 41 -10.04 13.71 -6.24
C LEU A 41 -9.87 13.08 -4.85
N THR A 42 -8.86 12.24 -4.70
CA THR A 42 -8.58 11.50 -3.46
C THR A 42 -7.26 11.97 -2.87
N SER A 43 -7.27 12.48 -1.64
CA SER A 43 -6.05 12.89 -0.93
C SER A 43 -5.12 11.71 -0.66
N GLY A 44 -3.83 11.98 -0.40
CA GLY A 44 -2.87 10.95 -0.03
C GLY A 44 -3.29 10.19 1.24
N TYR A 45 -3.88 10.91 2.19
CA TYR A 45 -4.43 10.32 3.40
C TYR A 45 -5.60 9.36 3.14
N GLU A 46 -6.57 9.77 2.32
CA GLU A 46 -7.72 8.90 1.97
C GLU A 46 -7.28 7.68 1.17
N PHE A 47 -6.35 7.86 0.21
CA PHE A 47 -5.74 6.76 -0.51
C PHE A 47 -5.10 5.77 0.46
N LEU A 48 -4.29 6.25 1.42
CA LEU A 48 -3.62 5.42 2.41
C LEU A 48 -4.62 4.69 3.32
N LEU A 49 -5.68 5.35 3.77
CA LEU A 49 -6.75 4.70 4.54
C LEU A 49 -7.40 3.54 3.78
N ASP A 50 -7.69 3.74 2.51
CA ASP A 50 -8.30 2.72 1.65
C ASP A 50 -7.34 1.53 1.44
N LYS A 51 -6.04 1.78 1.27
CA LYS A 51 -5.01 0.75 1.18
C LYS A 51 -4.85 -0.02 2.49
N LEU A 52 -4.65 0.67 3.60
CA LEU A 52 -4.45 0.06 4.91
C LEU A 52 -5.67 -0.75 5.38
N SER A 53 -6.88 -0.30 5.06
CA SER A 53 -8.09 -1.06 5.35
C SER A 53 -8.29 -2.26 4.42
N GLY A 54 -7.58 -2.31 3.29
CA GLY A 54 -7.73 -3.30 2.24
C GLY A 54 -9.02 -3.13 1.42
N ARG A 55 -9.57 -1.92 1.37
CA ARG A 55 -10.70 -1.59 0.50
C ARG A 55 -10.31 -1.59 -0.96
N ILE A 56 -9.10 -1.11 -1.27
CA ILE A 56 -8.54 -1.12 -2.61
C ILE A 56 -7.23 -1.91 -2.65
N SER A 57 -6.92 -2.49 -3.79
CA SER A 57 -5.57 -2.84 -4.21
C SER A 57 -4.97 -1.68 -5.00
N SER A 58 -3.69 -1.76 -5.33
CA SER A 58 -2.99 -0.78 -6.15
C SER A 58 -1.90 -1.49 -6.94
N ALA A 59 -1.77 -1.10 -8.20
CA ALA A 59 -0.69 -1.57 -9.06
C ALA A 59 -0.06 -0.37 -9.76
N ALA A 60 1.26 -0.38 -9.94
CA ALA A 60 1.98 0.75 -10.52
C ALA A 60 1.45 1.16 -11.90
N CYS A 61 0.95 0.21 -12.69
CA CYS A 61 0.48 0.43 -14.06
C CYS A 61 -0.81 1.25 -14.18
N GLU A 62 -1.56 1.46 -13.09
CA GLU A 62 -2.80 2.25 -13.13
C GLU A 62 -2.57 3.76 -12.93
N TYR A 63 -1.33 4.20 -12.68
CA TYR A 63 -1.01 5.59 -12.41
C TYR A 63 -0.21 6.26 -13.53
N VAL A 64 -0.52 7.55 -13.76
CA VAL A 64 0.25 8.46 -14.59
C VAL A 64 0.47 9.75 -13.81
N PHE A 65 1.71 10.21 -13.76
CA PHE A 65 2.10 11.41 -13.02
C PHE A 65 3.04 12.28 -13.86
N SER A 66 3.13 13.56 -13.54
CA SER A 66 4.06 14.44 -14.23
C SER A 66 5.50 14.21 -13.76
N ARG A 67 6.45 14.35 -14.67
CA ARG A 67 7.88 14.29 -14.35
C ARG A 67 8.25 15.29 -13.25
N THR A 68 7.67 16.47 -13.28
CA THR A 68 7.85 17.50 -12.25
C THR A 68 7.51 17.01 -10.85
N VAL A 69 6.42 16.23 -10.68
CA VAL A 69 6.07 15.63 -9.39
C VAL A 69 7.15 14.68 -8.91
N TRP A 70 7.65 13.82 -9.80
CA TRP A 70 8.72 12.89 -9.48
C TRP A 70 10.01 13.61 -9.07
N GLU A 71 10.43 14.63 -9.82
CA GLU A 71 11.65 15.41 -9.56
C GLU A 71 11.55 16.18 -8.24
N GLN A 72 10.46 16.93 -8.04
CA GLN A 72 10.29 17.79 -6.86
C GLN A 72 10.03 17.03 -5.56
N THR A 73 9.52 15.81 -5.64
CA THR A 73 9.34 14.97 -4.46
C THR A 73 10.55 14.07 -4.15
N GLY A 74 11.61 14.09 -4.97
CA GLY A 74 12.78 13.22 -4.79
C GLY A 74 12.55 11.77 -5.24
N GLY A 75 11.63 11.55 -6.18
CA GLY A 75 11.39 10.26 -6.82
C GLY A 75 10.61 9.26 -5.96
N PHE A 76 10.74 7.99 -6.34
CA PHE A 76 10.08 6.88 -5.66
C PHE A 76 10.65 6.62 -4.27
N ILE A 77 9.79 6.28 -3.33
CA ILE A 77 10.22 5.74 -2.04
C ILE A 77 10.93 4.41 -2.28
N LYS A 78 12.03 4.19 -1.59
CA LYS A 78 12.85 2.98 -1.79
C LYS A 78 12.65 2.01 -0.64
N PHE A 79 11.98 0.89 -0.91
CA PHE A 79 11.90 -0.26 -0.01
C PHE A 79 12.50 -1.50 -0.69
N PRO A 80 12.94 -2.52 0.08
CA PRO A 80 13.42 -3.78 -0.48
C PRO A 80 12.44 -4.36 -1.50
N LEU A 81 12.93 -4.87 -2.63
CA LEU A 81 12.15 -5.40 -3.76
C LEU A 81 11.13 -4.44 -4.36
N ALA A 82 11.21 -3.16 -4.07
CA ALA A 82 10.14 -2.20 -4.36
C ALA A 82 8.77 -2.60 -3.75
N TRP A 83 8.73 -3.50 -2.77
CA TRP A 83 7.51 -3.93 -2.11
C TRP A 83 6.93 -2.78 -1.26
N CYS A 84 5.65 -2.46 -1.42
CA CYS A 84 4.97 -1.28 -0.86
C CYS A 84 5.53 0.08 -1.33
N THR A 85 6.50 0.10 -2.24
CA THR A 85 7.10 1.33 -2.78
C THR A 85 6.08 2.20 -3.51
N ASP A 86 5.26 1.58 -4.35
CA ASP A 86 4.19 2.23 -5.08
C ASP A 86 3.15 2.84 -4.12
N ASP A 87 2.69 2.10 -3.12
CA ASP A 87 1.71 2.60 -2.15
C ASP A 87 2.20 3.85 -1.40
N ALA A 88 3.45 3.84 -0.92
CA ALA A 88 4.06 4.99 -0.25
C ALA A 88 4.29 6.16 -1.23
N THR A 89 4.72 5.85 -2.45
CA THR A 89 5.00 6.87 -3.46
C THR A 89 3.73 7.58 -3.92
N TRP A 90 2.65 6.83 -4.18
CA TRP A 90 1.38 7.44 -4.59
C TRP A 90 0.78 8.32 -3.49
N ALA A 91 0.86 7.88 -2.22
CA ALA A 91 0.44 8.72 -1.09
C ALA A 91 1.26 10.02 -1.03
N LYS A 92 2.60 9.93 -1.13
CA LYS A 92 3.50 11.09 -1.14
C LYS A 92 3.22 12.04 -2.31
N PHE A 93 3.04 11.51 -3.52
CA PHE A 93 2.73 12.32 -4.71
C PHE A 93 1.37 13.00 -4.56
N ALA A 94 0.38 12.30 -4.02
CA ALA A 94 -0.94 12.85 -3.76
C ALA A 94 -0.91 14.03 -2.78
N GLU A 95 -0.15 13.93 -1.70
CA GLU A 95 0.04 15.07 -0.76
C GLU A 95 0.67 16.28 -1.46
N PHE A 96 1.64 16.03 -2.33
CA PHE A 96 2.32 17.10 -3.06
C PHE A 96 1.44 17.76 -4.15
N THR A 97 0.56 16.99 -4.80
CA THR A 97 -0.31 17.46 -5.91
C THR A 97 -1.67 17.96 -5.45
N GLY A 98 -2.02 17.74 -4.18
CA GLY A 98 -3.36 18.01 -3.65
C GLY A 98 -4.35 16.86 -3.87
N GLY A 99 -3.90 15.70 -4.36
CA GLY A 99 -4.70 14.50 -4.51
C GLY A 99 -4.46 13.72 -5.81
N ILE A 100 -4.99 12.50 -5.84
CA ILE A 100 -5.02 11.62 -7.01
C ILE A 100 -6.34 11.86 -7.76
N ILE A 101 -6.24 12.18 -9.04
CA ILE A 101 -7.40 12.41 -9.91
C ILE A 101 -7.82 11.10 -10.55
N SER A 102 -9.05 10.67 -10.34
CA SER A 102 -9.62 9.48 -10.98
C SER A 102 -10.03 9.77 -12.42
N LEU A 103 -9.54 8.97 -13.36
CA LEU A 103 -9.93 9.05 -14.77
C LEU A 103 -10.96 7.98 -15.09
N PRO A 104 -12.15 8.33 -15.58
CA PRO A 104 -13.17 7.35 -15.95
C PRO A 104 -12.79 6.61 -17.25
N GLY A 105 -13.48 5.50 -17.52
CA GLY A 105 -13.42 4.76 -18.79
C GLY A 105 -12.85 3.36 -18.64
N ASN A 106 -12.31 2.79 -19.73
CA ASN A 106 -11.84 1.40 -19.74
C ASN A 106 -10.70 1.20 -18.75
N PRO A 107 -10.70 0.10 -18.00
CA PRO A 107 -9.66 -0.21 -17.03
C PRO A 107 -8.32 -0.53 -17.72
N VAL A 108 -7.25 -0.41 -16.95
CA VAL A 108 -5.97 -1.05 -17.24
C VAL A 108 -6.07 -2.50 -16.76
N SER A 109 -5.74 -3.45 -17.61
CA SER A 109 -5.72 -4.87 -17.25
C SER A 109 -4.32 -5.24 -16.74
N TRP A 110 -4.22 -5.60 -15.47
CA TRP A 110 -2.99 -6.11 -14.88
C TRP A 110 -3.01 -7.64 -14.85
N ARG A 111 -2.03 -8.25 -15.52
CA ARG A 111 -1.89 -9.71 -15.57
C ARG A 111 -1.26 -10.24 -14.29
N ASN A 112 -2.00 -11.03 -13.55
CA ASN A 112 -1.54 -11.73 -12.36
C ASN A 112 -1.31 -13.22 -12.70
N ALA A 113 -0.16 -13.49 -13.34
CA ALA A 113 0.28 -14.83 -13.66
C ALA A 113 0.81 -15.56 -12.42
N GLU A 114 0.42 -16.82 -12.22
CA GLU A 114 0.87 -17.63 -11.10
C GLU A 114 2.38 -17.94 -11.23
N GLY A 115 3.13 -17.67 -10.16
CA GLY A 115 4.57 -17.98 -10.09
C GLY A 115 5.52 -16.96 -10.72
N GLU A 116 5.06 -16.09 -11.61
CA GLU A 116 5.93 -15.13 -12.33
C GLU A 116 6.05 -13.77 -11.62
N ASN A 117 5.03 -13.38 -10.86
CA ASN A 117 5.03 -12.08 -10.20
C ASN A 117 5.72 -12.14 -8.82
N ILE A 118 6.49 -11.12 -8.49
CA ILE A 118 7.09 -10.95 -7.14
C ILE A 118 6.00 -11.05 -6.06
N SER A 119 4.80 -10.52 -6.32
CA SER A 119 3.67 -10.56 -5.38
C SER A 119 3.27 -11.99 -4.98
N ASN A 120 3.36 -12.96 -5.89
CA ASN A 120 2.98 -14.34 -5.66
C ASN A 120 4.17 -15.23 -5.24
N SER A 121 5.42 -14.77 -5.42
CA SER A 121 6.62 -15.54 -5.09
C SER A 121 6.80 -15.65 -3.57
N THR A 122 7.14 -16.86 -3.10
CA THR A 122 7.52 -17.14 -1.70
C THR A 122 9.02 -16.99 -1.44
N HIS A 123 9.85 -16.90 -2.48
CA HIS A 123 11.30 -16.81 -2.36
C HIS A 123 11.78 -15.55 -1.65
N PHE A 124 11.02 -14.46 -1.72
CA PHE A 124 11.38 -13.13 -1.20
C PHE A 124 10.62 -12.75 0.07
N ASN A 125 10.18 -13.73 0.86
CA ASN A 125 9.35 -13.44 2.02
C ASN A 125 10.06 -12.57 3.07
N LYS A 126 11.37 -12.74 3.29
CA LYS A 126 12.14 -11.93 4.25
C LYS A 126 12.18 -10.47 3.82
N GLU A 127 12.48 -10.22 2.56
CA GLU A 127 12.56 -8.88 1.99
C GLU A 127 11.18 -8.20 1.98
N LYS A 128 10.11 -8.94 1.67
CA LYS A 128 8.73 -8.43 1.76
C LYS A 128 8.35 -8.07 3.19
N ILE A 129 8.73 -8.89 4.17
CA ILE A 129 8.52 -8.60 5.60
C ILE A 129 9.24 -7.32 5.99
N SER A 130 10.54 -7.21 5.69
CA SER A 130 11.34 -6.03 5.96
C SER A 130 10.75 -4.77 5.31
N ALA A 131 10.41 -4.84 4.03
CA ALA A 131 9.79 -3.74 3.31
C ALA A 131 8.45 -3.31 3.91
N THR A 132 7.62 -4.28 4.35
CA THR A 132 6.34 -3.97 5.00
C THR A 132 6.53 -3.27 6.35
N ILE A 133 7.54 -3.68 7.13
CA ILE A 133 7.86 -3.00 8.40
C ILE A 133 8.32 -1.57 8.14
N LEU A 134 9.21 -1.36 7.15
CA LEU A 134 9.66 -0.03 6.73
C LEU A 134 8.50 0.85 6.22
N PHE A 135 7.56 0.25 5.49
CA PHE A 135 6.35 0.96 5.05
C PHE A 135 5.50 1.40 6.26
N ILE A 136 5.31 0.53 7.26
CA ILE A 136 4.60 0.88 8.50
C ILE A 136 5.30 2.03 9.23
N GLU A 137 6.63 2.00 9.33
CA GLU A 137 7.41 3.10 9.92
C GLU A 137 7.24 4.40 9.12
N TRP A 138 7.33 4.32 7.80
CA TRP A 138 7.12 5.46 6.91
C TRP A 138 5.73 6.07 7.08
N VAL A 139 4.69 5.25 7.17
CA VAL A 139 3.32 5.69 7.45
C VAL A 139 3.26 6.45 8.78
N GLY A 140 3.90 5.94 9.81
CA GLY A 140 3.93 6.58 11.11
C GLY A 140 4.63 7.94 11.14
N ILE A 141 5.69 8.08 10.39
CA ILE A 141 6.45 9.33 10.30
C ILE A 141 5.65 10.38 9.51
N ASN A 142 5.12 10.01 8.35
CA ASN A 142 4.52 10.96 7.42
C ASN A 142 3.06 11.30 7.75
N TYR A 143 2.35 10.44 8.49
CA TYR A 143 0.95 10.62 8.87
C TYR A 143 0.76 10.67 10.40
N HIS A 144 1.79 11.12 11.13
CA HIS A 144 1.77 11.19 12.59
C HIS A 144 0.61 12.05 13.14
N SER A 145 0.22 13.11 12.45
CA SER A 145 -0.91 13.97 12.83
C SER A 145 -2.25 13.24 12.90
N HIS A 146 -2.39 12.15 12.15
CA HIS A 146 -3.61 11.33 12.08
C HIS A 146 -3.62 10.15 13.06
N LEU A 147 -2.55 9.94 13.84
CA LEU A 147 -2.43 8.78 14.74
C LEU A 147 -3.54 8.68 15.79
N ASN A 148 -4.15 9.81 16.14
CA ASN A 148 -5.24 9.85 17.11
C ASN A 148 -6.62 9.61 16.49
N GLU A 149 -6.76 9.64 15.19
CA GLU A 149 -8.03 9.42 14.52
C GLU A 149 -8.48 7.97 14.59
N LYS A 150 -9.75 7.75 14.98
CA LYS A 150 -10.33 6.40 15.13
C LYS A 150 -10.28 5.60 13.82
N LYS A 151 -10.55 6.25 12.69
CA LYS A 151 -10.52 5.61 11.35
C LYS A 151 -9.10 5.17 10.97
N PHE A 152 -8.08 5.98 11.26
CA PHE A 152 -6.68 5.66 10.98
C PHE A 152 -6.18 4.48 11.83
N LYS A 153 -6.46 4.52 13.15
CA LYS A 153 -6.14 3.42 14.06
C LYS A 153 -6.78 2.10 13.60
N LYS A 154 -8.04 2.15 13.15
CA LYS A 154 -8.74 0.96 12.62
C LYS A 154 -8.09 0.44 11.35
N ALA A 155 -7.72 1.31 10.41
CA ALA A 155 -7.08 0.95 9.15
C ALA A 155 -5.70 0.32 9.37
N ILE A 156 -4.85 0.93 10.20
CA ILE A 156 -3.53 0.37 10.59
C ILE A 156 -3.69 -1.01 11.26
N LYS A 157 -4.61 -1.15 12.21
CA LYS A 157 -4.88 -2.45 12.85
C LYS A 157 -5.26 -3.52 11.83
N CYS A 158 -6.14 -3.19 10.87
CA CYS A 158 -6.54 -4.10 9.81
C CYS A 158 -5.34 -4.53 8.94
N TYR A 159 -4.48 -3.58 8.55
CA TYR A 159 -3.29 -3.84 7.76
C TYR A 159 -2.31 -4.77 8.48
N ILE A 160 -1.98 -4.44 9.73
CA ILE A 160 -1.06 -5.23 10.56
C ILE A 160 -1.61 -6.65 10.76
N TYR A 161 -2.90 -6.78 11.02
CA TYR A 161 -3.51 -8.09 11.23
C TYR A 161 -3.39 -8.97 9.97
N LYS A 162 -3.70 -8.42 8.79
CA LYS A 162 -3.53 -9.13 7.51
C LYS A 162 -2.06 -9.48 7.24
N PHE A 163 -1.15 -8.55 7.50
CA PHE A 163 0.29 -8.77 7.37
C PHE A 163 0.76 -9.91 8.26
N LEU A 164 0.39 -9.94 9.52
CA LEU A 164 0.74 -11.01 10.46
C LEU A 164 0.15 -12.35 10.05
N GLN A 165 -1.11 -12.40 9.64
CA GLN A 165 -1.72 -13.65 9.16
C GLN A 165 -0.96 -14.26 7.99
N HIS A 166 -0.47 -13.42 7.08
CA HIS A 166 0.34 -13.86 5.94
C HIS A 166 1.75 -14.24 6.36
N SER A 167 2.42 -13.40 7.14
CA SER A 167 3.83 -13.54 7.52
C SER A 167 4.09 -14.70 8.46
N LEU A 168 3.15 -15.02 9.37
CA LEU A 168 3.28 -16.15 10.29
C LEU A 168 3.34 -17.51 9.58
N LYS A 169 2.81 -17.59 8.35
CA LYS A 169 2.93 -18.79 7.50
C LYS A 169 4.27 -18.87 6.77
N ASN A 170 5.06 -17.78 6.77
CA ASN A 170 6.19 -17.55 5.86
C ASN A 170 7.50 -17.20 6.61
N ASN A 171 7.88 -17.98 7.61
CA ASN A 171 9.17 -17.83 8.33
C ASN A 171 9.38 -16.47 9.02
N PHE A 172 8.34 -15.88 9.60
CA PHE A 172 8.44 -14.67 10.40
C PHE A 172 9.29 -14.91 11.66
N SER A 173 10.44 -14.24 11.74
CA SER A 173 11.39 -14.44 12.83
C SER A 173 11.06 -13.62 14.07
N ILE A 174 11.68 -13.95 15.21
CA ILE A 174 11.57 -13.13 16.42
C ILE A 174 12.17 -11.72 16.21
N HIS A 175 13.20 -11.62 15.38
CA HIS A 175 13.81 -10.33 15.01
C HIS A 175 12.82 -9.46 14.24
N ASP A 176 12.11 -10.02 13.25
CA ASP A 176 11.06 -9.30 12.51
C ASP A 176 9.93 -8.85 13.45
N LEU A 177 9.57 -9.68 14.43
CA LEU A 177 8.57 -9.33 15.43
C LEU A 177 9.01 -8.14 16.28
N LEU A 178 10.26 -8.14 16.74
CA LEU A 178 10.82 -7.02 17.53
C LEU A 178 10.88 -5.73 16.71
N HIS A 179 11.31 -5.81 15.45
CA HIS A 179 11.28 -4.68 14.52
C HIS A 179 9.87 -4.14 14.32
N LEU A 180 8.90 -5.01 14.05
CA LEU A 180 7.50 -4.62 13.91
C LEU A 180 6.96 -3.98 15.20
N CYS A 181 7.24 -4.56 16.36
CA CYS A 181 6.82 -3.99 17.63
C CYS A 181 7.43 -2.61 17.88
N ASN A 182 8.70 -2.40 17.50
CA ASN A 182 9.35 -1.11 17.60
C ASN A 182 8.72 -0.06 16.66
N ALA A 183 8.46 -0.42 15.41
CA ALA A 183 7.74 0.42 14.46
C ALA A 183 6.35 0.82 15.00
N LEU A 184 5.63 -0.14 15.56
CA LEU A 184 4.27 0.04 16.07
C LEU A 184 4.20 0.81 17.39
N ARG A 185 5.25 0.77 18.22
CA ARG A 185 5.27 1.46 19.52
C ARG A 185 5.08 2.96 19.37
N LYS A 186 5.61 3.53 18.29
CA LYS A 186 5.46 4.95 17.96
C LYS A 186 4.07 5.28 17.40
N LEU A 187 3.40 4.32 16.76
CA LEU A 187 2.14 4.50 16.06
C LEU A 187 0.92 4.24 16.95
N THR A 188 0.93 3.10 17.62
CA THR A 188 -0.20 2.61 18.42
C THR A 188 0.31 1.68 19.52
N PRO A 189 0.70 2.19 20.69
CA PRO A 189 1.30 1.36 21.76
C PRO A 189 0.49 0.13 22.15
N ASN A 190 -0.84 0.26 22.19
CA ASN A 190 -1.75 -0.85 22.51
C ASN A 190 -1.78 -1.94 21.43
N VAL A 191 -1.54 -1.60 20.17
CA VAL A 191 -1.47 -2.59 19.07
C VAL A 191 -0.16 -3.36 19.12
N SER A 192 0.94 -2.71 19.49
CA SER A 192 2.23 -3.39 19.68
C SER A 192 2.12 -4.54 20.68
N LEU A 193 1.46 -4.30 21.82
CA LEU A 193 1.25 -5.34 22.85
C LEU A 193 0.33 -6.47 22.34
N GLN A 194 -0.78 -6.14 21.67
CA GLN A 194 -1.69 -7.12 21.09
C GLN A 194 -1.03 -8.01 20.03
N VAL A 195 -0.17 -7.43 19.21
CA VAL A 195 0.63 -8.16 18.21
C VAL A 195 1.56 -9.16 18.88
N LEU A 196 2.25 -8.74 19.92
CA LEU A 196 3.17 -9.59 20.70
C LEU A 196 2.42 -10.79 21.32
N ILE A 197 1.31 -10.53 22.00
CA ILE A 197 0.46 -11.54 22.63
C ILE A 197 -0.05 -12.55 21.59
N HIS A 198 -0.57 -12.06 20.47
CA HIS A 198 -1.09 -12.91 19.39
C HIS A 198 -0.01 -13.83 18.79
N HIS A 199 1.21 -13.31 18.60
CA HIS A 199 2.31 -14.11 18.08
C HIS A 199 2.75 -15.20 19.05
N ILE A 200 2.90 -14.85 20.34
CA ILE A 200 3.26 -15.81 21.40
C ILE A 200 2.19 -16.91 21.50
N TRP A 201 0.92 -16.53 21.50
CA TRP A 201 -0.19 -17.47 21.60
C TRP A 201 -0.22 -18.47 20.44
N LYS A 202 -0.04 -18.01 19.19
CA LYS A 202 0.05 -18.90 18.02
C LYS A 202 1.25 -19.84 18.08
N LYS A 203 2.41 -19.39 18.53
CA LYS A 203 3.58 -20.28 18.69
C LYS A 203 3.37 -21.36 19.76
N ILE A 204 2.59 -21.08 20.79
CA ILE A 204 2.26 -22.07 21.84
C ILE A 204 1.30 -23.13 21.29
N ILE A 205 0.28 -22.71 20.52
CA ILE A 205 -0.74 -23.64 19.97
C ILE A 205 -0.15 -24.49 18.83
N SER A 206 0.74 -23.94 18.00
CA SER A 206 1.35 -24.68 16.87
C SER A 206 2.38 -25.72 17.30
N LYS A 207 2.76 -25.77 18.58
CA LYS A 207 3.66 -26.81 19.17
C LYS A 207 2.89 -27.95 19.84
N LYS A 208 1.58 -27.89 19.90
CA LYS A 208 0.69 -28.99 20.27
C LYS A 208 0.07 -29.62 19.03
#